data_19b480eb3393e77edc6df1bf5043a7ca
#
_entry.id   19b480eb3393e77edc6df1bf5043a7ca
#
_cell.length_a   1.000
_cell.length_b   1.000
_cell.length_c   1.000
_cell.angle_alpha   90.00
_cell.angle_beta   90.00
_cell.angle_gamma   90.00
#
_symmetry.space_group_name_H-M   'P 1'
#
loop_
_entity.id
_entity.type
_entity.pdbx_description
1 polymer ?
#
loop_
_entity_poly.entity_id
_entity_poly.type
_entity_poly.pdbx_seq_one_letter_code
_entity_poly.pdbx_strand_id
1 'polypeptide(L)'
;QGDEPTASVQVIHNSADPAAASVDVYLDGALLPELTGVDFRQASAFLDAPANVDITVDIVPAGDNLSNSVHTQTFNLAEDESYIIVADGVLDPSQFDDSVNTIDFGLEAYAGAQQTSTNAGEVSVLVHHGATDAPTVDVVNDNDQSILVDDMSYTEFNGYLDLPTQDYVINVEAFDNSSVVQSYEANLQTLGLADTAITVVASGFLDPAANQNGEAFGLWVALPAGGSLVELPLATVGTDEFADNNFSYYPNPVEQRLNISSNGIVEDIKIFNMLGQEVIHVEPNMENPQINMNGLQSGTYMMKVSIKGASQSFRLIKK
;
A
#
# COMPACT_ATOMS: atom_id res chain seq x y z
N GLN A 1 19.52 -6.15 41.97
CA GLN A 1 18.57 -5.26 41.26
C GLN A 1 18.05 -6.10 40.12
N GLY A 2 16.78 -6.45 40.12
CA GLY A 2 16.15 -7.06 38.93
C GLY A 2 16.08 -5.98 37.87
N ASP A 3 16.27 -6.35 36.62
CA ASP A 3 16.04 -5.44 35.50
C ASP A 3 14.57 -5.00 35.55
N GLU A 4 14.31 -3.73 35.25
CA GLU A 4 12.95 -3.24 35.15
C GLU A 4 12.25 -3.92 33.95
N PRO A 5 10.96 -4.26 34.06
CA PRO A 5 10.25 -4.91 32.97
C PRO A 5 10.22 -3.99 31.73
N THR A 6 10.53 -4.56 30.57
CA THR A 6 10.54 -3.84 29.30
C THR A 6 9.71 -4.54 28.21
N ALA A 7 9.23 -3.77 27.28
CA ALA A 7 8.66 -4.20 26.00
C ALA A 7 9.56 -3.68 24.87
N SER A 8 9.53 -4.34 23.73
CA SER A 8 10.27 -3.91 22.53
C SER A 8 9.35 -3.15 21.59
N VAL A 9 9.70 -1.93 21.17
CA VAL A 9 8.80 -1.05 20.40
C VAL A 9 9.53 -0.49 19.17
N GLN A 10 8.93 -0.63 18.00
CA GLN A 10 9.29 0.12 16.80
C GLN A 10 8.24 1.21 16.57
N VAL A 11 8.68 2.45 16.35
CA VAL A 11 7.80 3.59 16.04
C VAL A 11 7.93 3.91 14.55
N ILE A 12 6.80 4.12 13.88
CA ILE A 12 6.72 4.51 12.47
C ILE A 12 5.97 5.85 12.38
N HIS A 13 6.58 6.85 11.77
CA HIS A 13 5.92 8.12 11.50
C HIS A 13 5.26 8.11 10.12
N ASN A 14 3.93 7.99 10.10
CA ASN A 14 3.11 7.89 8.88
C ASN A 14 2.08 9.03 8.73
N SER A 15 2.06 10.02 9.61
CA SER A 15 1.19 11.19 9.44
C SER A 15 1.67 12.05 8.28
N ALA A 16 0.85 12.13 7.22
CA ALA A 16 1.15 12.92 6.03
C ALA A 16 0.80 14.43 6.19
N ASP A 17 0.41 14.86 7.39
CA ASP A 17 0.14 16.27 7.69
C ASP A 17 1.42 17.10 7.55
N PRO A 18 1.47 18.13 6.68
CA PRO A 18 2.62 19.01 6.59
C PRO A 18 3.01 19.71 7.91
N ALA A 19 2.06 19.89 8.83
CA ALA A 19 2.32 20.47 10.16
C ALA A 19 2.99 19.47 11.12
N ALA A 20 2.96 18.16 10.82
CA ALA A 20 3.63 17.09 11.54
C ALA A 20 4.80 16.49 10.74
N ALA A 21 5.34 17.19 9.74
CA ALA A 21 6.35 16.65 8.82
C ALA A 21 7.59 16.09 9.53
N SER A 22 7.94 16.61 10.71
CA SER A 22 9.02 16.11 11.56
C SER A 22 8.64 16.31 13.03
N VAL A 23 8.83 15.28 13.85
CA VAL A 23 8.40 15.29 15.24
C VAL A 23 9.49 14.80 16.20
N ASP A 24 9.41 15.27 17.43
CA ASP A 24 10.13 14.78 18.59
C ASP A 24 9.19 14.00 19.50
N VAL A 25 9.65 12.90 20.08
CA VAL A 25 8.86 12.06 20.98
C VAL A 25 9.38 12.21 22.41
N TYR A 26 8.45 12.48 23.33
CA TYR A 26 8.73 12.50 24.76
C TYR A 26 8.04 11.31 25.42
N LEU A 27 8.75 10.68 26.36
CA LEU A 27 8.21 9.63 27.22
C LEU A 27 8.23 10.11 28.67
N ASP A 28 7.08 10.12 29.33
CA ASP A 28 6.90 10.60 30.72
C ASP A 28 7.54 11.98 30.96
N GLY A 29 7.43 12.86 29.97
CA GLY A 29 7.96 14.21 29.98
C GLY A 29 9.44 14.34 29.68
N ALA A 30 10.15 13.25 29.37
CA ALA A 30 11.54 13.24 28.96
C ALA A 30 11.68 13.03 27.45
N LEU A 31 12.46 13.89 26.79
CA LEU A 31 12.78 13.72 25.35
C LEU A 31 13.53 12.42 25.12
N LEU A 32 13.06 11.61 24.16
CA LEU A 32 13.76 10.40 23.73
C LEU A 32 14.80 10.75 22.65
N PRO A 33 16.10 10.61 22.92
CA PRO A 33 17.16 10.99 21.97
C PRO A 33 17.08 10.22 20.65
N GLU A 34 16.61 8.97 20.68
CA GLU A 34 16.48 8.08 19.54
C GLU A 34 15.29 8.44 18.65
N LEU A 35 14.36 9.27 19.15
CA LEU A 35 13.13 9.70 18.49
C LEU A 35 13.04 11.22 18.41
N THR A 36 14.15 11.87 18.06
CA THR A 36 14.21 13.31 17.78
C THR A 36 14.30 13.56 16.29
N GLY A 37 13.50 14.51 15.77
CA GLY A 37 13.48 14.85 14.36
C GLY A 37 13.10 13.66 13.50
N VAL A 38 12.09 12.89 13.92
CA VAL A 38 11.57 11.76 13.15
C VAL A 38 10.71 12.33 12.02
N ASP A 39 11.19 12.20 10.80
CA ASP A 39 10.50 12.72 9.62
C ASP A 39 9.37 11.77 9.17
N PHE A 40 8.40 12.31 8.45
CA PHE A 40 7.39 11.52 7.77
C PHE A 40 8.04 10.41 6.92
N ARG A 41 7.49 9.19 6.98
CA ARG A 41 8.03 7.98 6.35
C ARG A 41 9.42 7.57 6.90
N GLN A 42 9.57 7.72 8.20
CA GLN A 42 10.69 7.12 8.94
C GLN A 42 10.20 6.18 10.02
N ALA A 43 11.03 5.18 10.34
CA ALA A 43 10.84 4.25 11.44
C ALA A 43 12.06 4.25 12.37
N SER A 44 11.85 4.02 13.67
CA SER A 44 12.94 3.68 14.58
C SER A 44 13.40 2.23 14.34
N ALA A 45 14.59 1.88 14.84
CA ALA A 45 14.85 0.48 15.21
C ALA A 45 13.93 0.10 16.37
N PHE A 46 13.88 -1.19 16.71
CA PHE A 46 13.21 -1.62 17.94
C PHE A 46 13.98 -1.07 19.17
N LEU A 47 13.24 -0.41 20.07
CA LEU A 47 13.72 0.24 21.29
C LEU A 47 13.05 -0.40 22.51
N ASP A 48 13.75 -0.46 23.63
CA ASP A 48 13.16 -0.89 24.90
C ASP A 48 12.32 0.26 25.49
N ALA A 49 11.09 -0.07 25.88
CA ALA A 49 10.17 0.83 26.58
C ALA A 49 9.73 0.21 27.92
N PRO A 50 9.44 1.00 28.98
CA PRO A 50 8.93 0.49 30.22
C PRO A 50 7.65 -0.33 30.03
N ALA A 51 7.54 -1.48 30.70
CA ALA A 51 6.38 -2.36 30.63
C ALA A 51 5.69 -2.52 32.00
N ASN A 52 4.43 -2.98 31.98
CA ASN A 52 3.59 -3.19 33.15
C ASN A 52 3.32 -1.89 33.97
N VAL A 53 3.57 -0.74 33.40
CA VAL A 53 3.26 0.59 33.96
C VAL A 53 2.61 1.46 32.90
N ASP A 54 1.84 2.44 33.31
CA ASP A 54 1.32 3.44 32.39
C ASP A 54 2.46 4.40 32.01
N ILE A 55 2.71 4.53 30.70
CA ILE A 55 3.67 5.46 30.14
C ILE A 55 2.94 6.50 29.29
N THR A 56 3.34 7.75 29.41
CA THR A 56 2.77 8.85 28.64
C THR A 56 3.69 9.21 27.49
N VAL A 57 3.17 9.13 26.27
CA VAL A 57 3.87 9.51 25.04
C VAL A 57 3.31 10.84 24.56
N ASP A 58 4.17 11.84 24.41
CA ASP A 58 3.84 13.14 23.83
C ASP A 58 4.55 13.30 22.50
N ILE A 59 3.81 13.76 21.50
CA ILE A 59 4.33 14.11 20.18
C ILE A 59 4.43 15.63 20.09
N VAL A 60 5.60 16.12 19.73
CA VAL A 60 5.93 17.54 19.68
C VAL A 60 6.54 17.86 18.32
N PRO A 61 6.21 18.99 17.65
CA PRO A 61 6.91 19.38 16.43
C PRO A 61 8.43 19.47 16.66
N ALA A 62 9.23 18.97 15.73
CA ALA A 62 10.69 18.84 15.91
C ALA A 62 11.35 20.16 16.29
N GLY A 63 12.14 20.13 17.36
CA GLY A 63 12.86 21.29 17.92
C GLY A 63 12.03 22.18 18.85
N ASP A 64 10.78 21.84 19.09
CA ASP A 64 9.90 22.54 20.03
C ASP A 64 10.01 21.96 21.46
N ASN A 65 9.31 22.56 22.40
CA ASN A 65 9.26 22.13 23.79
C ASN A 65 8.01 21.28 24.06
N LEU A 66 8.06 20.44 25.10
CA LEU A 66 6.93 19.61 25.54
C LEU A 66 5.62 20.40 25.75
N SER A 67 5.70 21.69 26.15
CA SER A 67 4.50 22.56 26.29
C SER A 67 3.76 22.79 24.97
N ASN A 68 4.37 22.49 23.83
CA ASN A 68 3.81 22.56 22.49
C ASN A 68 3.43 21.17 21.96
N SER A 69 3.21 20.20 22.87
CA SER A 69 2.72 18.88 22.49
C SER A 69 1.44 18.99 21.67
N VAL A 70 1.41 18.33 20.52
CA VAL A 70 0.27 18.30 19.59
C VAL A 70 -0.58 17.05 19.76
N HIS A 71 -0.05 16.02 20.42
CA HIS A 71 -0.77 14.80 20.78
C HIS A 71 -0.16 14.17 22.02
N THR A 72 -1.01 13.64 22.89
CA THR A 72 -0.61 12.92 24.11
C THR A 72 -1.43 11.63 24.22
N GLN A 73 -0.76 10.50 24.40
CA GLN A 73 -1.42 9.19 24.54
C GLN A 73 -0.73 8.37 25.62
N THR A 74 -1.52 7.61 26.39
CA THR A 74 -1.01 6.71 27.43
C THR A 74 -1.04 5.27 26.93
N PHE A 75 0.04 4.53 27.15
CA PHE A 75 0.14 3.11 26.86
C PHE A 75 0.45 2.34 28.15
N ASN A 76 0.02 1.08 28.20
CA ASN A 76 0.45 0.09 29.18
C ASN A 76 0.91 -1.14 28.39
N LEU A 77 2.21 -1.28 28.23
CA LEU A 77 2.83 -2.33 27.44
C LEU A 77 3.05 -3.58 28.32
N ALA A 78 2.89 -4.76 27.76
CA ALA A 78 3.18 -6.00 28.45
C ALA A 78 4.69 -6.30 28.41
N GLU A 79 5.24 -6.84 29.50
CA GLU A 79 6.63 -7.30 29.59
C GLU A 79 6.92 -8.38 28.56
N ASP A 80 8.10 -8.35 27.97
CA ASP A 80 8.58 -9.26 26.93
C ASP A 80 7.76 -9.27 25.62
N GLU A 81 6.77 -8.36 25.49
CA GLU A 81 5.98 -8.23 24.27
C GLU A 81 6.66 -7.23 23.30
N SER A 82 6.43 -7.43 22.01
CA SER A 82 6.92 -6.53 20.97
C SER A 82 5.78 -5.80 20.28
N TYR A 83 5.99 -4.51 19.96
CA TYR A 83 4.97 -3.63 19.39
C TYR A 83 5.48 -2.89 18.16
N ILE A 84 4.57 -2.69 17.19
CA ILE A 84 4.68 -1.63 16.19
C ILE A 84 3.72 -0.52 16.63
N ILE A 85 4.19 0.71 16.70
CA ILE A 85 3.35 1.90 16.95
C ILE A 85 3.47 2.82 15.74
N VAL A 86 2.35 3.10 15.08
CA VAL A 86 2.28 3.97 13.91
C VAL A 86 1.60 5.29 14.29
N ALA A 87 2.25 6.41 13.98
CA ALA A 87 1.67 7.73 14.09
C ALA A 87 0.96 8.06 12.78
N ASP A 88 -0.37 8.15 12.80
CA ASP A 88 -1.23 8.42 11.66
C ASP A 88 -2.11 9.66 11.88
N GLY A 89 -2.87 10.00 10.85
CA GLY A 89 -3.86 11.06 10.89
C GLY A 89 -3.28 12.45 10.68
N VAL A 90 -4.09 13.47 10.99
CA VAL A 90 -3.76 14.88 10.81
C VAL A 90 -4.09 15.67 12.06
N LEU A 91 -3.35 16.75 12.31
CA LEU A 91 -3.48 17.56 13.55
C LEU A 91 -4.75 18.42 13.55
N ASP A 92 -5.19 18.90 12.40
CA ASP A 92 -6.41 19.69 12.24
C ASP A 92 -7.26 19.13 11.10
N PRO A 93 -8.14 18.14 11.37
CA PRO A 93 -8.99 17.50 10.35
C PRO A 93 -9.80 18.48 9.51
N SER A 94 -10.15 19.65 10.05
CA SER A 94 -10.94 20.65 9.31
C SER A 94 -10.23 21.24 8.08
N GLN A 95 -8.95 21.00 7.94
CA GLN A 95 -8.11 21.46 6.82
C GLN A 95 -7.90 20.39 5.75
N PHE A 96 -8.46 19.20 5.92
CA PHE A 96 -8.27 18.03 5.08
C PHE A 96 -9.61 17.42 4.65
N ASP A 97 -9.58 16.47 3.72
CA ASP A 97 -10.77 15.70 3.35
C ASP A 97 -11.03 14.60 4.40
N ASP A 98 -12.03 14.81 5.25
CA ASP A 98 -12.50 13.88 6.28
C ASP A 98 -13.80 13.14 5.87
N SER A 99 -14.13 13.17 4.58
CA SER A 99 -15.40 12.63 4.07
C SER A 99 -15.49 11.09 4.15
N VAL A 100 -14.37 10.40 4.24
CA VAL A 100 -14.28 8.93 4.23
C VAL A 100 -14.03 8.37 5.62
N ASN A 101 -13.08 8.93 6.35
CA ASN A 101 -12.61 8.40 7.64
C ASN A 101 -12.60 9.50 8.73
N THR A 102 -12.55 9.08 10.00
CA THR A 102 -12.15 9.95 11.10
C THR A 102 -10.63 9.99 11.11
N ILE A 103 -10.06 11.17 10.92
CA ILE A 103 -8.65 11.33 10.56
C ILE A 103 -7.83 12.10 11.59
N ASP A 104 -8.34 12.24 12.83
CA ASP A 104 -7.58 12.84 13.92
C ASP A 104 -6.24 12.14 14.10
N PHE A 105 -5.19 12.91 14.43
CA PHE A 105 -3.88 12.36 14.72
C PHE A 105 -3.94 11.38 15.89
N GLY A 106 -3.35 10.20 15.72
CA GLY A 106 -3.32 9.15 16.72
C GLY A 106 -2.06 8.29 16.65
N LEU A 107 -1.88 7.46 17.66
CA LEU A 107 -0.82 6.44 17.73
C LEU A 107 -1.48 5.08 17.79
N GLU A 108 -1.40 4.34 16.67
CA GLU A 108 -1.99 3.01 16.53
C GLU A 108 -0.97 1.94 16.89
N ALA A 109 -1.32 1.04 17.84
CA ALA A 109 -0.40 0.04 18.35
C ALA A 109 -0.83 -1.38 17.96
N TYR A 110 0.11 -2.14 17.41
CA TYR A 110 -0.01 -3.57 17.14
C TYR A 110 0.88 -4.36 18.09
N ALA A 111 0.33 -5.30 18.85
CA ALA A 111 1.06 -6.23 19.72
C ALA A 111 1.39 -7.53 18.96
N GLY A 112 2.49 -8.16 19.29
CA GLY A 112 2.99 -9.35 18.61
C GLY A 112 3.88 -9.00 17.41
N ALA A 113 4.56 -7.85 17.46
CA ALA A 113 5.49 -7.44 16.42
C ALA A 113 6.66 -8.42 16.28
N GLN A 114 7.10 -8.64 15.04
CA GLN A 114 8.20 -9.54 14.71
C GLN A 114 9.37 -8.75 14.12
N GLN A 115 10.59 -9.20 14.41
CA GLN A 115 11.82 -8.67 13.79
C GLN A 115 12.37 -9.60 12.71
N THR A 116 12.03 -10.88 12.81
CA THR A 116 12.42 -11.92 11.85
C THR A 116 11.21 -12.75 11.49
N SER A 117 11.22 -13.34 10.30
CA SER A 117 10.17 -14.29 9.93
C SER A 117 10.19 -15.52 10.83
N THR A 118 9.01 -16.05 11.14
CA THR A 118 8.85 -17.29 11.89
C THR A 118 9.17 -18.53 11.04
N ASN A 119 9.12 -18.40 9.72
CA ASN A 119 9.33 -19.46 8.76
C ASN A 119 10.61 -19.22 7.94
N ALA A 120 11.50 -20.21 7.89
CA ALA A 120 12.73 -20.10 7.12
C ALA A 120 12.45 -19.98 5.61
N GLY A 121 13.08 -18.99 4.97
CA GLY A 121 12.92 -18.71 3.56
C GLY A 121 11.65 -17.93 3.19
N GLU A 122 10.90 -17.43 4.18
CA GLU A 122 9.74 -16.58 4.00
C GLU A 122 10.00 -15.17 4.53
N VAL A 123 9.10 -14.27 4.20
CA VAL A 123 9.01 -12.90 4.74
C VAL A 123 7.71 -12.80 5.50
N SER A 124 7.76 -12.40 6.79
CA SER A 124 6.56 -12.09 7.56
C SER A 124 6.19 -10.63 7.33
N VAL A 125 5.03 -10.39 6.71
CA VAL A 125 4.56 -9.07 6.30
C VAL A 125 3.38 -8.64 7.16
N LEU A 126 3.57 -7.60 7.99
CA LEU A 126 2.49 -6.89 8.66
C LEU A 126 2.01 -5.78 7.75
N VAL A 127 0.70 -5.66 7.54
CA VAL A 127 0.13 -4.58 6.72
C VAL A 127 -0.67 -3.63 7.60
N HIS A 128 -0.51 -2.33 7.39
CA HIS A 128 -1.22 -1.27 8.08
C HIS A 128 -1.82 -0.26 7.09
N HIS A 129 -3.09 0.08 7.29
CA HIS A 129 -3.78 1.06 6.47
C HIS A 129 -3.75 2.45 7.11
N GLY A 130 -2.76 3.28 6.75
CA GLY A 130 -2.57 4.61 7.30
C GLY A 130 -2.86 5.78 6.34
N ALA A 131 -3.55 5.54 5.21
CA ALA A 131 -3.94 6.61 4.29
C ALA A 131 -5.32 7.17 4.64
N THR A 132 -5.37 8.43 5.08
CA THR A 132 -6.55 9.05 5.70
C THR A 132 -7.75 9.20 4.78
N ASP A 133 -7.54 9.49 3.49
CA ASP A 133 -8.58 9.70 2.47
C ASP A 133 -8.85 8.46 1.61
N ALA A 134 -8.20 7.33 1.92
CA ALA A 134 -8.44 6.07 1.23
C ALA A 134 -9.59 5.28 1.89
N PRO A 135 -10.50 4.69 1.10
CA PRO A 135 -11.55 3.81 1.63
C PRO A 135 -10.99 2.46 2.08
N THR A 136 -11.85 1.59 2.60
CA THR A 136 -11.55 0.17 2.82
C THR A 136 -11.07 -0.46 1.52
N VAL A 137 -10.00 -1.26 1.60
CA VAL A 137 -9.32 -1.84 0.43
C VAL A 137 -9.03 -3.32 0.64
N ASP A 138 -8.89 -4.03 -0.48
CA ASP A 138 -8.30 -5.36 -0.56
C ASP A 138 -6.90 -5.27 -1.15
N VAL A 139 -6.02 -6.19 -0.78
CA VAL A 139 -4.73 -6.38 -1.44
C VAL A 139 -4.72 -7.76 -2.08
N VAL A 140 -4.54 -7.78 -3.39
CA VAL A 140 -4.65 -8.99 -4.22
C VAL A 140 -3.32 -9.26 -4.92
N ASN A 141 -2.87 -10.51 -4.92
CA ASN A 141 -1.74 -10.93 -5.74
C ASN A 141 -2.17 -10.99 -7.21
N ASP A 142 -1.56 -10.18 -8.07
CA ASP A 142 -1.93 -10.10 -9.48
C ASP A 142 -1.71 -11.42 -10.25
N ASN A 143 -0.73 -12.22 -9.84
CA ASN A 143 -0.36 -13.44 -10.56
C ASN A 143 -1.41 -14.57 -10.46
N ASP A 144 -1.98 -14.78 -9.27
CA ASP A 144 -2.91 -15.89 -9.01
C ASP A 144 -4.28 -15.43 -8.50
N GLN A 145 -4.47 -14.11 -8.37
CA GLN A 145 -5.69 -13.46 -7.89
C GLN A 145 -6.06 -13.89 -6.45
N SER A 146 -5.09 -14.33 -5.67
CA SER A 146 -5.31 -14.60 -4.24
C SER A 146 -5.43 -13.30 -3.45
N ILE A 147 -6.41 -13.23 -2.57
CA ILE A 147 -6.58 -12.11 -1.65
C ILE A 147 -5.53 -12.29 -0.54
N LEU A 148 -4.62 -11.32 -0.41
CA LEU A 148 -3.60 -11.28 0.63
C LEU A 148 -4.11 -10.55 1.88
N VAL A 149 -4.87 -9.48 1.67
CA VAL A 149 -5.53 -8.68 2.71
C VAL A 149 -6.95 -8.42 2.27
N ASP A 150 -7.92 -8.66 3.15
CA ASP A 150 -9.36 -8.61 2.89
C ASP A 150 -10.00 -7.52 3.77
N ASP A 151 -10.81 -6.65 3.15
CA ASP A 151 -11.63 -5.62 3.82
C ASP A 151 -10.88 -4.74 4.83
N MET A 152 -9.67 -4.29 4.51
CA MET A 152 -8.83 -3.51 5.42
C MET A 152 -9.24 -2.04 5.47
N SER A 153 -9.68 -1.58 6.63
CA SER A 153 -10.09 -0.19 6.88
C SER A 153 -8.95 0.66 7.45
N TYR A 154 -9.12 1.98 7.35
CA TYR A 154 -8.17 2.95 7.91
C TYR A 154 -7.89 2.68 9.40
N THR A 155 -6.64 2.82 9.83
CA THR A 155 -6.02 2.49 11.12
C THR A 155 -5.88 0.99 11.45
N GLU A 156 -6.40 0.10 10.65
CA GLU A 156 -6.32 -1.34 10.94
C GLU A 156 -4.95 -1.94 10.60
N PHE A 157 -4.62 -3.03 11.30
CA PHE A 157 -3.52 -3.95 11.00
C PHE A 157 -4.09 -5.30 10.59
N ASN A 158 -3.59 -5.88 9.51
CA ASN A 158 -4.06 -7.19 9.03
C ASN A 158 -3.42 -8.40 9.76
N GLY A 159 -2.48 -8.16 10.70
CA GLY A 159 -1.65 -9.23 11.22
C GLY A 159 -0.59 -9.70 10.22
N TYR A 160 0.28 -10.63 10.64
CA TYR A 160 1.36 -11.11 9.79
C TYR A 160 0.88 -12.12 8.75
N LEU A 161 1.32 -11.88 7.51
CA LEU A 161 1.24 -12.81 6.38
C LEU A 161 2.64 -13.38 6.16
N ASP A 162 2.78 -14.71 6.21
CA ASP A 162 4.04 -15.36 5.87
C ASP A 162 4.04 -15.66 4.37
N LEU A 163 4.88 -14.97 3.62
CA LEU A 163 4.95 -15.07 2.17
C LEU A 163 6.28 -15.68 1.73
N PRO A 164 6.28 -16.65 0.80
CA PRO A 164 7.52 -17.10 0.15
C PRO A 164 8.35 -15.92 -0.36
N THR A 165 9.69 -15.98 -0.16
CA THR A 165 10.59 -14.92 -0.63
C THR A 165 10.70 -14.97 -2.15
N GLN A 166 9.81 -14.25 -2.81
CA GLN A 166 9.79 -14.02 -4.27
C GLN A 166 9.31 -12.60 -4.54
N ASP A 167 9.41 -12.16 -5.78
CA ASP A 167 8.88 -10.86 -6.20
C ASP A 167 7.41 -11.01 -6.60
N TYR A 168 6.58 -10.09 -6.15
CA TYR A 168 5.14 -10.06 -6.40
C TYR A 168 4.74 -8.79 -7.13
N VAL A 169 3.70 -8.87 -7.92
CA VAL A 169 2.87 -7.72 -8.28
C VAL A 169 1.61 -7.80 -7.44
N ILE A 170 1.32 -6.75 -6.69
CA ILE A 170 0.14 -6.64 -5.83
C ILE A 170 -0.75 -5.52 -6.32
N ASN A 171 -2.06 -5.76 -6.32
CA ASN A 171 -3.08 -4.77 -6.62
C ASN A 171 -3.71 -4.30 -5.31
N VAL A 172 -3.79 -2.99 -5.11
CA VAL A 172 -4.70 -2.39 -4.14
C VAL A 172 -6.03 -2.19 -4.85
N GLU A 173 -7.08 -2.81 -4.37
CA GLU A 173 -8.42 -2.81 -4.97
C GLU A 173 -9.43 -2.19 -4.00
N ALA A 174 -10.52 -1.62 -4.54
CA ALA A 174 -11.65 -1.25 -3.71
C ALA A 174 -12.28 -2.51 -3.11
N PHE A 175 -12.71 -2.47 -1.85
CA PHE A 175 -13.19 -3.62 -1.07
C PHE A 175 -14.32 -4.42 -1.75
N ASP A 176 -15.03 -3.84 -2.68
CA ASP A 176 -16.07 -4.50 -3.47
C ASP A 176 -15.52 -5.22 -4.72
N ASN A 177 -14.20 -5.32 -4.86
CA ASN A 177 -13.46 -5.87 -6.01
C ASN A 177 -13.89 -5.23 -7.35
N SER A 178 -14.40 -3.99 -7.31
CA SER A 178 -14.95 -3.32 -8.48
C SER A 178 -13.89 -2.70 -9.37
N SER A 179 -12.71 -2.35 -8.79
CA SER A 179 -11.63 -1.72 -9.55
C SER A 179 -10.29 -1.76 -8.82
N VAL A 180 -9.23 -1.97 -9.58
CA VAL A 180 -7.85 -1.76 -9.12
C VAL A 180 -7.62 -0.26 -8.96
N VAL A 181 -7.28 0.17 -7.75
CA VAL A 181 -6.89 1.55 -7.44
C VAL A 181 -5.47 1.78 -7.94
N GLN A 182 -4.54 0.87 -7.59
CA GLN A 182 -3.13 0.98 -7.94
C GLN A 182 -2.44 -0.38 -7.85
N SER A 183 -1.43 -0.62 -8.70
CA SER A 183 -0.59 -1.83 -8.66
C SER A 183 0.84 -1.48 -8.25
N TYR A 184 1.47 -2.35 -7.47
CA TYR A 184 2.84 -2.18 -6.94
C TYR A 184 3.70 -3.42 -7.14
N GLU A 185 5.01 -3.20 -7.27
CA GLU A 185 6.00 -4.28 -7.26
C GLU A 185 6.50 -4.49 -5.82
N ALA A 186 6.12 -5.61 -5.21
CA ALA A 186 6.63 -6.03 -3.91
C ALA A 186 7.82 -6.98 -4.13
N ASN A 187 8.99 -6.39 -4.34
CA ASN A 187 10.22 -7.06 -4.75
C ASN A 187 10.96 -7.72 -3.57
N LEU A 188 10.30 -8.64 -2.84
CA LEU A 188 10.82 -9.22 -1.60
C LEU A 188 12.13 -9.99 -1.81
N GLN A 189 12.25 -10.74 -2.91
CA GLN A 189 13.47 -11.46 -3.26
C GLN A 189 14.58 -10.51 -3.71
N THR A 190 14.26 -9.58 -4.59
CA THR A 190 15.23 -8.60 -5.12
C THR A 190 15.80 -7.71 -4.02
N LEU A 191 15.01 -7.37 -3.00
CA LEU A 191 15.43 -6.61 -1.82
C LEU A 191 16.16 -7.47 -0.77
N GLY A 192 16.20 -8.80 -0.94
CA GLY A 192 16.90 -9.71 -0.03
C GLY A 192 16.25 -9.85 1.34
N LEU A 193 14.92 -9.83 1.40
CA LEU A 193 14.14 -9.81 2.65
C LEU A 193 13.86 -11.20 3.23
N ALA A 194 14.47 -12.26 2.72
CA ALA A 194 14.34 -13.61 3.27
C ALA A 194 14.60 -13.61 4.79
N ASP A 195 13.81 -14.38 5.53
CA ASP A 195 13.88 -14.55 6.99
C ASP A 195 13.63 -13.23 7.78
N THR A 196 13.13 -12.17 7.15
CA THR A 196 12.87 -10.87 7.78
C THR A 196 11.38 -10.68 8.04
N ALA A 197 11.01 -9.99 9.12
CA ALA A 197 9.68 -9.44 9.29
C ALA A 197 9.69 -7.95 8.90
N ILE A 198 8.67 -7.52 8.17
CA ILE A 198 8.54 -6.13 7.69
C ILE A 198 7.15 -5.60 7.99
N THR A 199 7.02 -4.27 8.05
CA THR A 199 5.71 -3.61 8.10
C THR A 199 5.51 -2.81 6.81
N VAL A 200 4.43 -3.10 6.08
CA VAL A 200 4.00 -2.33 4.91
C VAL A 200 2.91 -1.36 5.35
N VAL A 201 3.10 -0.08 5.10
CA VAL A 201 2.12 0.96 5.41
C VAL A 201 1.57 1.59 4.14
N ALA A 202 0.25 1.72 4.06
CA ALA A 202 -0.40 2.63 3.12
C ALA A 202 -0.22 4.05 3.63
N SER A 203 0.40 4.92 2.87
CA SER A 203 0.96 6.19 3.32
C SER A 203 0.69 7.32 2.33
N GLY A 204 0.37 8.50 2.83
CA GLY A 204 0.06 9.67 2.00
C GLY A 204 -1.41 9.76 1.59
N PHE A 205 -1.73 10.74 0.74
CA PHE A 205 -3.10 11.06 0.32
C PHE A 205 -3.40 10.55 -1.10
N LEU A 206 -4.58 9.97 -1.30
CA LEU A 206 -5.09 9.64 -2.65
C LEU A 206 -5.34 10.90 -3.47
N ASP A 207 -5.90 11.93 -2.84
CA ASP A 207 -6.07 13.25 -3.45
C ASP A 207 -5.27 14.32 -2.71
N PRO A 208 -3.98 14.52 -3.04
CA PRO A 208 -3.16 15.56 -2.44
C PRO A 208 -3.76 16.98 -2.57
N ALA A 209 -4.50 17.25 -3.66
CA ALA A 209 -5.05 18.59 -3.89
C ALA A 209 -6.17 18.94 -2.90
N ALA A 210 -6.95 17.97 -2.45
CA ALA A 210 -7.94 18.12 -1.38
C ALA A 210 -7.30 18.15 0.01
N ASN A 211 -6.02 17.74 0.14
CA ASN A 211 -5.31 17.52 1.40
C ASN A 211 -4.04 18.38 1.48
N GLN A 212 -4.17 19.69 1.40
CA GLN A 212 -3.10 20.70 1.53
C GLN A 212 -1.91 20.53 0.57
N ASN A 213 -2.07 19.80 -0.54
CA ASN A 213 -0.99 19.33 -1.41
C ASN A 213 0.09 18.54 -0.65
N GLY A 214 -0.32 17.75 0.35
CA GLY A 214 0.55 16.84 1.08
C GLY A 214 1.07 15.71 0.19
N GLU A 215 1.86 14.83 0.77
CA GLU A 215 2.51 13.73 0.06
C GLU A 215 1.51 12.75 -0.55
N ALA A 216 1.77 12.31 -1.78
CA ALA A 216 0.90 11.41 -2.51
C ALA A 216 0.92 9.99 -1.92
N PHE A 217 -0.20 9.28 -2.12
CA PHE A 217 -0.40 7.90 -1.72
C PHE A 217 0.67 6.97 -2.32
N GLY A 218 1.11 6.02 -1.52
CA GLY A 218 1.97 4.92 -1.91
C GLY A 218 2.03 3.85 -0.83
N LEU A 219 2.61 2.69 -1.17
CA LEU A 219 2.94 1.64 -0.22
C LEU A 219 4.42 1.75 0.17
N TRP A 220 4.68 1.72 1.47
CA TRP A 220 6.00 1.95 2.02
C TRP A 220 6.36 0.86 3.03
N VAL A 221 7.61 0.41 3.02
CA VAL A 221 8.12 -0.69 3.85
C VAL A 221 8.99 -0.14 4.97
N ALA A 222 8.63 -0.43 6.21
CA ALA A 222 9.47 -0.26 7.37
C ALA A 222 10.24 -1.56 7.65
N LEU A 223 11.55 -1.45 7.76
CA LEU A 223 12.45 -2.55 8.13
C LEU A 223 12.67 -2.58 9.64
N PRO A 224 12.95 -3.74 10.27
CA PRO A 224 13.20 -3.83 11.71
C PRO A 224 14.38 -2.98 12.19
N ALA A 225 15.35 -2.71 11.32
CA ALA A 225 16.50 -1.86 11.61
C ALA A 225 16.16 -0.37 11.67
N GLY A 226 14.94 0.02 11.29
CA GLY A 226 14.50 1.41 11.19
C GLY A 226 15.13 2.16 10.00
N GLY A 227 15.03 3.49 10.05
CA GLY A 227 15.47 4.42 9.00
C GLY A 227 14.33 4.91 8.12
N SER A 228 14.66 5.49 6.97
CA SER A 228 13.65 5.89 5.99
C SER A 228 12.92 4.67 5.45
N LEU A 229 11.60 4.76 5.33
CA LEU A 229 10.80 3.71 4.71
C LEU A 229 11.21 3.54 3.24
N VAL A 230 11.08 2.32 2.74
CA VAL A 230 11.38 1.98 1.34
C VAL A 230 10.08 1.99 0.54
N GLU A 231 10.00 2.84 -0.48
CA GLU A 231 8.83 2.89 -1.36
C GLU A 231 8.72 1.60 -2.19
N LEU A 232 7.52 1.01 -2.27
CA LEU A 232 7.23 0.00 -3.28
C LEU A 232 6.97 0.71 -4.61
N PRO A 233 7.76 0.39 -5.66
CA PRO A 233 7.54 1.03 -6.95
C PRO A 233 6.19 0.66 -7.54
N LEU A 234 5.61 1.59 -8.29
CA LEU A 234 4.42 1.30 -9.09
C LEU A 234 4.74 0.17 -10.07
N ALA A 235 3.88 -0.83 -10.12
CA ALA A 235 4.02 -1.86 -11.12
C ALA A 235 3.79 -1.24 -12.50
N THR A 236 4.77 -1.40 -13.36
CA THR A 236 4.61 -1.08 -14.76
C THR A 236 3.74 -2.17 -15.39
N VAL A 237 2.41 -1.99 -15.29
CA VAL A 237 1.46 -2.96 -15.84
C VAL A 237 1.71 -3.06 -17.35
N GLY A 238 2.48 -4.07 -17.75
CA GLY A 238 2.41 -4.61 -19.09
C GLY A 238 2.86 -3.75 -20.26
N THR A 239 3.66 -2.66 -20.09
CA THR A 239 4.20 -1.93 -21.27
C THR A 239 5.34 -2.68 -21.92
N ASP A 240 6.18 -3.38 -21.19
CA ASP A 240 7.37 -4.05 -21.73
C ASP A 240 7.01 -5.36 -22.42
N GLU A 241 6.15 -6.20 -21.85
CA GLU A 241 5.67 -7.44 -22.50
C GLU A 241 4.89 -7.15 -23.79
N PHE A 242 4.06 -6.09 -23.81
CA PHE A 242 3.34 -5.69 -25.02
C PHE A 242 4.25 -5.01 -26.03
N ALA A 243 5.28 -4.26 -25.60
CA ALA A 243 6.31 -3.68 -26.47
C ALA A 243 7.20 -4.77 -27.08
N ASP A 244 7.66 -5.74 -26.27
CA ASP A 244 8.48 -6.87 -26.73
C ASP A 244 7.73 -7.80 -27.70
N ASN A 245 6.40 -7.94 -27.53
CA ASN A 245 5.57 -8.74 -28.42
C ASN A 245 5.06 -7.97 -29.64
N ASN A 246 5.54 -6.73 -29.90
CA ASN A 246 5.09 -5.88 -31.00
C ASN A 246 3.55 -5.81 -31.10
N PHE A 247 2.88 -5.64 -29.96
CA PHE A 247 1.42 -5.61 -29.91
C PHE A 247 0.86 -4.39 -30.65
N SER A 248 -0.09 -4.62 -31.54
CA SER A 248 -0.86 -3.57 -32.17
C SER A 248 -2.27 -4.04 -32.51
N TYR A 249 -3.20 -3.11 -32.65
CA TYR A 249 -4.58 -3.42 -33.03
C TYR A 249 -5.12 -2.41 -34.04
N TYR A 250 -5.84 -2.89 -35.02
CA TYR A 250 -6.36 -2.07 -36.10
C TYR A 250 -7.59 -2.70 -36.79
N PRO A 251 -8.45 -1.88 -37.43
CA PRO A 251 -8.47 -0.43 -37.41
C PRO A 251 -9.04 0.10 -36.08
N ASN A 252 -8.60 1.30 -35.67
CA ASN A 252 -9.25 2.04 -34.61
C ASN A 252 -9.43 3.49 -35.10
N PRO A 253 -10.65 3.96 -35.38
CA PRO A 253 -11.95 3.33 -35.12
C PRO A 253 -12.27 2.07 -35.95
N VAL A 254 -12.93 1.09 -35.28
CA VAL A 254 -13.32 -0.19 -35.87
C VAL A 254 -14.78 -0.18 -36.34
N GLU A 255 -15.05 -0.82 -37.49
CA GLU A 255 -16.43 -1.00 -38.00
C GLU A 255 -16.96 -2.42 -37.73
N GLN A 256 -16.34 -3.45 -38.26
CA GLN A 256 -16.84 -4.82 -38.18
C GLN A 256 -15.86 -5.80 -37.54
N ARG A 257 -14.58 -5.65 -37.81
CA ARG A 257 -13.53 -6.56 -37.34
C ARG A 257 -12.34 -5.79 -36.82
N LEU A 258 -11.91 -6.16 -35.66
CA LEU A 258 -10.67 -5.71 -35.04
C LEU A 258 -9.61 -6.79 -35.26
N ASN A 259 -8.50 -6.42 -35.88
CA ASN A 259 -7.34 -7.29 -35.99
C ASN A 259 -6.36 -6.95 -34.86
N ILE A 260 -5.81 -7.96 -34.26
CA ILE A 260 -4.72 -7.85 -33.31
C ILE A 260 -3.48 -8.44 -33.95
N SER A 261 -2.37 -7.74 -33.84
CA SER A 261 -1.06 -8.21 -34.24
C SER A 261 -0.17 -8.33 -33.02
N SER A 262 0.38 -9.51 -32.78
CA SER A 262 1.27 -9.80 -31.68
C SER A 262 2.25 -10.91 -32.05
N ASN A 263 3.49 -10.83 -31.57
CA ASN A 263 4.47 -11.91 -31.64
C ASN A 263 4.35 -12.92 -30.50
N GLY A 264 3.49 -12.64 -29.51
CA GLY A 264 3.12 -13.54 -28.41
C GLY A 264 1.73 -14.11 -28.60
N ILE A 265 1.47 -15.25 -27.94
CA ILE A 265 0.13 -15.85 -27.88
C ILE A 265 -0.79 -14.92 -27.09
N VAL A 266 -1.86 -14.48 -27.73
CA VAL A 266 -2.93 -13.73 -27.06
C VAL A 266 -3.84 -14.73 -26.37
N GLU A 267 -3.84 -14.74 -25.04
CA GLU A 267 -4.51 -15.73 -24.21
C GLU A 267 -5.97 -15.34 -23.97
N ASP A 268 -6.22 -14.08 -23.60
CA ASP A 268 -7.53 -13.58 -23.24
C ASP A 268 -7.78 -12.17 -23.81
N ILE A 269 -9.01 -11.90 -24.26
CA ILE A 269 -9.45 -10.58 -24.72
C ILE A 269 -10.85 -10.33 -24.17
N LYS A 270 -10.98 -9.28 -23.36
CA LYS A 270 -12.26 -8.78 -22.83
C LYS A 270 -12.51 -7.37 -23.32
N ILE A 271 -13.73 -7.09 -23.75
CA ILE A 271 -14.13 -5.75 -24.17
C ILE A 271 -15.29 -5.30 -23.28
N PHE A 272 -15.14 -4.13 -22.70
CA PHE A 272 -16.08 -3.52 -21.76
C PHE A 272 -16.67 -2.24 -22.38
N ASN A 273 -17.95 -1.97 -22.12
CA ASN A 273 -18.54 -0.66 -22.40
C ASN A 273 -18.13 0.36 -21.33
N MET A 274 -18.53 1.63 -21.50
CA MET A 274 -18.19 2.71 -20.55
C MET A 274 -18.87 2.59 -19.17
N LEU A 275 -19.76 1.61 -18.99
CA LEU A 275 -20.38 1.27 -17.69
C LEU A 275 -19.66 0.10 -17.01
N GLY A 276 -18.53 -0.38 -17.56
CA GLY A 276 -17.78 -1.51 -17.03
C GLY A 276 -18.39 -2.89 -17.32
N GLN A 277 -19.48 -2.96 -18.12
CA GLN A 277 -20.10 -4.25 -18.48
C GLN A 277 -19.28 -4.93 -19.57
N GLU A 278 -18.91 -6.19 -19.38
CA GLU A 278 -18.27 -7.04 -20.38
C GLU A 278 -19.26 -7.30 -21.54
N VAL A 279 -18.88 -6.93 -22.75
CA VAL A 279 -19.70 -7.07 -23.97
C VAL A 279 -19.11 -8.08 -24.96
N ILE A 280 -17.83 -8.37 -24.89
CA ILE A 280 -17.16 -9.44 -25.63
C ILE A 280 -16.11 -10.07 -24.72
N HIS A 281 -16.06 -11.41 -24.69
CA HIS A 281 -14.98 -12.19 -24.10
C HIS A 281 -14.57 -13.30 -25.07
N VAL A 282 -13.29 -13.41 -25.36
CA VAL A 282 -12.70 -14.45 -26.21
C VAL A 282 -11.34 -14.86 -25.68
N GLU A 283 -11.07 -16.17 -25.69
CA GLU A 283 -9.80 -16.78 -25.35
C GLU A 283 -9.17 -17.38 -26.64
N PRO A 284 -8.54 -16.56 -27.48
CA PRO A 284 -8.08 -17.00 -28.79
C PRO A 284 -6.93 -18.00 -28.73
N ASN A 285 -6.08 -17.94 -27.73
CA ASN A 285 -4.89 -18.79 -27.55
C ASN A 285 -4.04 -18.89 -28.83
N MET A 286 -3.86 -17.77 -29.51
CA MET A 286 -3.12 -17.68 -30.79
C MET A 286 -2.48 -16.31 -30.98
N GLU A 287 -1.46 -16.23 -31.82
CA GLU A 287 -0.96 -14.97 -32.36
C GLU A 287 -1.95 -14.38 -33.37
N ASN A 288 -2.03 -13.09 -33.45
CA ASN A 288 -2.80 -12.33 -34.44
C ASN A 288 -4.30 -12.70 -34.54
N PRO A 289 -5.07 -12.73 -33.44
CA PRO A 289 -6.51 -13.00 -33.48
C PRO A 289 -7.32 -11.89 -34.16
N GLN A 290 -8.53 -12.22 -34.60
CA GLN A 290 -9.51 -11.28 -35.11
C GLN A 290 -10.78 -11.32 -34.26
N ILE A 291 -11.27 -10.16 -33.87
CA ILE A 291 -12.46 -9.99 -33.03
C ILE A 291 -13.60 -9.43 -33.87
N ASN A 292 -14.77 -10.09 -33.78
CA ASN A 292 -15.98 -9.63 -34.44
C ASN A 292 -16.69 -8.56 -33.59
N MET A 293 -16.78 -7.34 -34.12
CA MET A 293 -17.38 -6.18 -33.45
C MET A 293 -18.79 -5.83 -33.94
N ASN A 294 -19.38 -6.66 -34.83
CA ASN A 294 -20.67 -6.33 -35.48
C ASN A 294 -21.86 -6.20 -34.51
N GLY A 295 -21.78 -6.84 -33.33
CA GLY A 295 -22.86 -6.79 -32.33
C GLY A 295 -22.85 -5.54 -31.46
N LEU A 296 -21.81 -4.71 -31.56
CA LEU A 296 -21.66 -3.54 -30.70
C LEU A 296 -22.17 -2.27 -31.36
N GLN A 297 -22.78 -1.40 -30.55
CA GLN A 297 -23.19 -0.06 -30.97
C GLN A 297 -21.96 0.86 -31.15
N SER A 298 -22.13 1.94 -31.94
CA SER A 298 -21.10 2.96 -32.07
C SER A 298 -20.83 3.61 -30.70
N GLY A 299 -19.56 3.73 -30.33
CA GLY A 299 -19.17 4.28 -29.02
C GLY A 299 -17.72 3.96 -28.66
N THR A 300 -17.35 4.37 -27.44
CA THR A 300 -16.05 4.07 -26.84
C THR A 300 -16.14 2.80 -25.98
N TYR A 301 -15.13 1.95 -26.07
CA TYR A 301 -14.99 0.71 -25.32
C TYR A 301 -13.58 0.63 -24.74
N MET A 302 -13.41 -0.17 -23.69
CA MET A 302 -12.12 -0.58 -23.17
C MET A 302 -11.88 -2.04 -23.52
N MET A 303 -10.74 -2.32 -24.14
CA MET A 303 -10.31 -3.68 -24.48
C MET A 303 -9.15 -4.07 -23.54
N LYS A 304 -9.33 -5.12 -22.74
CA LYS A 304 -8.26 -5.74 -21.95
C LYS A 304 -7.73 -6.96 -22.71
N VAL A 305 -6.42 -7.05 -22.86
CA VAL A 305 -5.74 -8.14 -23.57
C VAL A 305 -4.69 -8.74 -22.66
N SER A 306 -4.62 -10.08 -22.62
CA SER A 306 -3.60 -10.83 -21.87
C SER A 306 -2.67 -11.59 -22.81
N ILE A 307 -1.34 -11.44 -22.59
CA ILE A 307 -0.28 -12.12 -23.34
C ILE A 307 0.76 -12.60 -22.32
N LYS A 308 1.05 -13.92 -22.27
CA LYS A 308 2.00 -14.53 -21.33
C LYS A 308 1.74 -14.17 -19.85
N GLY A 309 0.46 -14.11 -19.46
CA GLY A 309 0.06 -13.76 -18.11
C GLY A 309 0.02 -12.24 -17.81
N ALA A 310 0.65 -11.39 -18.64
CA ALA A 310 0.53 -9.93 -18.52
C ALA A 310 -0.75 -9.43 -19.19
N SER A 311 -1.43 -8.44 -18.58
CA SER A 311 -2.64 -7.83 -19.11
C SER A 311 -2.48 -6.34 -19.33
N GLN A 312 -3.02 -5.81 -20.44
CA GLN A 312 -3.04 -4.37 -20.70
C GLN A 312 -4.38 -3.93 -21.28
N SER A 313 -4.81 -2.72 -20.92
CA SER A 313 -6.06 -2.13 -21.38
C SER A 313 -5.83 -1.08 -22.47
N PHE A 314 -6.69 -1.11 -23.49
CA PHE A 314 -6.61 -0.25 -24.66
C PHE A 314 -7.96 0.41 -24.96
N ARG A 315 -7.93 1.70 -25.27
CA ARG A 315 -9.14 2.41 -25.71
C ARG A 315 -9.49 2.05 -27.15
N LEU A 316 -10.73 1.61 -27.37
CA LEU A 316 -11.26 1.22 -28.67
C LEU A 316 -12.44 2.09 -29.05
N ILE A 317 -12.50 2.56 -30.29
CA ILE A 317 -13.60 3.34 -30.84
C ILE A 317 -14.34 2.48 -31.88
N LYS A 318 -15.64 2.23 -31.64
CA LYS A 318 -16.53 1.55 -32.59
C LYS A 318 -17.33 2.59 -33.37
N LYS A 319 -17.30 2.50 -34.70
CA LYS A 319 -18.17 3.26 -35.61
C LYS A 319 -19.47 2.54 -35.92
#